data_eab6b034be9c2f5d00524c40d900cfb8
#
_entry.id   eab6b034be9c2f5d00524c40d900cfb8
#
_cell.length_a   1.000
_cell.length_b   1.000
_cell.length_c   1.000
_cell.angle_alpha   90.00
_cell.angle_beta   90.00
_cell.angle_gamma   90.00
#
_symmetry.space_group_name_H-M   'P 1'
#
loop_
_entity.id
_entity.type
_entity.pdbx_description
1 polymer ?
#
loop_
_entity_poly.entity_id
_entity_poly.type
_entity_poly.pdbx_seq_one_letter_code
_entity_poly.pdbx_strand_id
1 'polypeptide(L)'
;MRKFLSLVFIAVLLSSCSTVKNQQLTNYQLPATNDVVMYQVNPRVFAPNNSLKAVEQRVEAIHDLGANVMWVMPIYPIGKVKSKNSPYSISDYKKVNPEFGTIADMKSLVKTCHANGMSVILDWVANHTAWDNVWMKNHKDWYTQDAEGNVIFPPGTDWTDVADLNYDNPEMRAAMIDAMKFWVTEVGVDGFRCDVADQVPADFWKDAISQLRKAAGGRKILMLAEGANPDNFTVGGFDMNYAWGFMGALDKVFVKGNKASDLIDCDKREYGEIPKGKIKLRFTTNHDEATKYSTVQQFGSVDGALAAFVATTFLHGGMLVYGSQEVAYPEKINFFNYVPVDWNSNPEVLATYKKLIAIYKENPAISKGYLETYPDDNVLAFEKTDYVNDFLILVNVRNSKQSFKNIPSQWQNSNLTDMMTGRNIRLGKDVELAPFQYMILKK
;
A
#
# COMPACT_ATOMS: atom_id res chain seq x y z
N MET A 1 31.46 -58.93 7.56
CA MET A 1 30.34 -58.21 8.15
C MET A 1 30.71 -56.75 8.35
N ARG A 2 30.81 -55.93 7.28
CA ARG A 2 31.05 -54.47 7.33
C ARG A 2 30.69 -53.84 5.98
N LYS A 3 29.40 -53.85 5.60
CA LYS A 3 28.93 -53.12 4.39
C LYS A 3 27.42 -52.73 4.46
N PHE A 4 26.82 -52.64 5.63
CA PHE A 4 25.37 -52.32 5.74
C PHE A 4 25.02 -51.07 6.56
N LEU A 5 26.00 -50.25 6.96
CA LEU A 5 25.73 -49.06 7.82
C LEU A 5 25.74 -47.71 7.10
N SER A 6 26.05 -47.67 5.79
CA SER A 6 26.19 -46.36 5.08
C SER A 6 24.97 -45.91 4.29
N LEU A 7 23.92 -46.72 4.19
CA LEU A 7 22.71 -46.34 3.39
C LEU A 7 21.56 -45.74 4.22
N VAL A 8 21.60 -45.87 5.56
CA VAL A 8 20.50 -45.36 6.41
C VAL A 8 20.66 -43.87 6.73
N PHE A 9 21.86 -43.30 6.67
CA PHE A 9 22.10 -41.88 7.03
C PHE A 9 21.73 -40.88 5.95
N ILE A 10 21.64 -41.27 4.67
CA ILE A 10 21.31 -40.38 3.55
C ILE A 10 19.78 -40.17 3.42
N ALA A 11 18.98 -41.15 3.83
CA ALA A 11 17.52 -41.07 3.76
C ALA A 11 16.92 -40.10 4.83
N VAL A 12 17.59 -39.99 5.99
CA VAL A 12 17.12 -39.10 7.09
C VAL A 12 17.36 -37.61 6.79
N LEU A 13 18.42 -37.27 6.05
CA LEU A 13 18.71 -35.87 5.68
C LEU A 13 17.80 -35.31 4.57
N LEU A 14 17.30 -36.17 3.68
CA LEU A 14 16.36 -35.74 2.64
C LEU A 14 14.94 -35.58 3.18
N SER A 15 14.55 -36.29 4.24
CA SER A 15 13.26 -36.18 4.90
C SER A 15 13.13 -34.90 5.75
N SER A 16 14.25 -34.39 6.29
CA SER A 16 14.22 -33.17 7.11
C SER A 16 14.08 -31.88 6.28
N CYS A 17 14.59 -31.87 5.03
CA CYS A 17 14.49 -30.71 4.15
C CYS A 17 13.07 -30.52 3.59
N SER A 18 12.32 -31.60 3.36
CA SER A 18 10.92 -31.50 2.89
C SER A 18 9.94 -31.13 4.00
N THR A 19 10.23 -31.51 5.25
CA THR A 19 9.40 -31.14 6.42
C THR A 19 9.59 -29.69 6.82
N VAL A 20 10.79 -29.13 6.67
CA VAL A 20 11.05 -27.70 6.97
C VAL A 20 10.33 -26.79 5.92
N LYS A 21 10.34 -27.13 4.63
CA LYS A 21 9.57 -26.40 3.62
C LYS A 21 8.06 -26.47 3.85
N ASN A 22 7.54 -27.61 4.26
CA ASN A 22 6.10 -27.74 4.56
C ASN A 22 5.68 -27.05 5.87
N GLN A 23 6.56 -26.94 6.87
CA GLN A 23 6.27 -26.20 8.10
C GLN A 23 6.28 -24.67 7.89
N GLN A 24 7.12 -24.12 7.00
CA GLN A 24 7.07 -22.70 6.64
C GLN A 24 5.77 -22.32 5.93
N LEU A 25 5.18 -23.20 5.14
CA LEU A 25 3.90 -22.96 4.46
C LEU A 25 2.68 -22.94 5.41
N THR A 26 2.80 -23.48 6.63
CA THR A 26 1.70 -23.53 7.61
C THR A 26 1.70 -22.38 8.62
N ASN A 27 2.75 -21.55 8.67
CA ASN A 27 2.91 -20.48 9.69
C ASN A 27 2.83 -19.05 9.11
N TYR A 28 2.35 -18.88 7.87
CA TYR A 28 2.10 -17.55 7.34
C TYR A 28 1.01 -16.83 8.17
N GLN A 29 1.27 -15.59 8.56
CA GLN A 29 0.32 -14.73 9.28
C GLN A 29 0.31 -13.33 8.70
N LEU A 30 -0.90 -12.76 8.59
CA LEU A 30 -1.08 -11.36 8.23
C LEU A 30 -0.32 -10.45 9.21
N PRO A 31 0.48 -9.47 8.74
CA PRO A 31 1.16 -8.53 9.62
C PRO A 31 0.17 -7.68 10.43
N ALA A 32 0.59 -7.19 11.59
CA ALA A 32 -0.16 -6.16 12.30
C ALA A 32 -0.18 -4.88 11.46
N THR A 33 -1.24 -4.07 11.57
CA THR A 33 -1.42 -2.88 10.71
C THR A 33 -0.26 -1.88 10.81
N ASN A 34 0.34 -1.74 12.00
CA ASN A 34 1.53 -0.88 12.20
C ASN A 34 2.79 -1.39 11.51
N ASP A 35 2.84 -2.67 11.16
CA ASP A 35 3.98 -3.31 10.51
C ASP A 35 3.76 -3.48 9.01
N VAL A 36 2.66 -2.94 8.47
CA VAL A 36 2.35 -3.05 7.04
C VAL A 36 3.32 -2.23 6.21
N VAL A 37 4.04 -2.92 5.34
CA VAL A 37 4.76 -2.37 4.20
C VAL A 37 4.09 -2.94 2.95
N MET A 38 3.26 -2.12 2.34
CA MET A 38 2.43 -2.52 1.21
C MET A 38 3.12 -2.19 -0.11
N TYR A 39 3.11 -3.15 -1.04
CA TYR A 39 3.56 -2.94 -2.41
C TYR A 39 2.36 -3.01 -3.35
N GLN A 40 2.03 -1.91 -4.01
CA GLN A 40 0.95 -1.85 -4.98
C GLN A 40 1.42 -2.31 -6.35
N VAL A 41 0.75 -3.32 -6.88
CA VAL A 41 1.00 -3.90 -8.19
C VAL A 41 -0.04 -3.38 -9.20
N ASN A 42 0.42 -2.64 -10.20
CA ASN A 42 -0.31 -2.44 -11.44
C ASN A 42 0.11 -3.56 -12.41
N PRO A 43 -0.75 -4.54 -12.75
CA PRO A 43 -0.34 -5.66 -13.61
C PRO A 43 0.19 -5.21 -14.99
N ARG A 44 -0.30 -4.07 -15.49
CA ARG A 44 0.07 -3.52 -16.81
C ARG A 44 1.46 -2.88 -16.88
N VAL A 45 2.24 -2.89 -15.78
CA VAL A 45 3.67 -2.48 -15.86
C VAL A 45 4.61 -3.69 -15.84
N PHE A 46 4.09 -4.90 -15.58
CA PHE A 46 4.90 -6.12 -15.49
C PHE A 46 4.99 -6.87 -16.82
N ALA A 47 3.88 -6.98 -17.54
CA ALA A 47 3.85 -7.59 -18.87
C ALA A 47 2.61 -7.16 -19.66
N PRO A 48 2.67 -7.17 -21.01
CA PRO A 48 1.52 -6.85 -21.85
C PRO A 48 0.44 -7.94 -21.85
N ASN A 49 0.80 -9.18 -21.48
CA ASN A 49 -0.10 -10.34 -21.38
C ASN A 49 0.39 -11.27 -20.27
N ASN A 50 -0.52 -12.05 -19.66
CA ASN A 50 -0.19 -12.98 -18.56
C ASN A 50 0.60 -12.30 -17.42
N SER A 51 0.26 -11.08 -17.12
CA SER A 51 1.01 -10.24 -16.17
C SER A 51 1.01 -10.80 -14.75
N LEU A 52 0.02 -11.60 -14.33
CA LEU A 52 0.05 -12.28 -13.03
C LEU A 52 1.26 -13.21 -12.88
N LYS A 53 1.66 -13.92 -13.97
CA LYS A 53 2.89 -14.72 -13.96
C LYS A 53 4.15 -13.87 -13.87
N ALA A 54 4.17 -12.74 -14.57
CA ALA A 54 5.30 -11.80 -14.48
C ALA A 54 5.42 -11.18 -13.08
N VAL A 55 4.31 -10.86 -12.42
CA VAL A 55 4.26 -10.45 -11.01
C VAL A 55 4.79 -11.56 -10.10
N GLU A 56 4.32 -12.80 -10.30
CA GLU A 56 4.75 -13.95 -9.50
C GLU A 56 6.27 -14.17 -9.57
N GLN A 57 6.89 -13.99 -10.75
CA GLN A 57 8.34 -14.08 -10.92
C GLN A 57 9.11 -12.99 -10.16
N ARG A 58 8.46 -11.91 -9.74
CA ARG A 58 9.07 -10.82 -8.99
C ARG A 58 8.73 -10.83 -7.49
N VAL A 59 7.98 -11.81 -7.01
CA VAL A 59 7.58 -11.89 -5.60
C VAL A 59 8.79 -11.83 -4.66
N GLU A 60 9.86 -12.58 -4.97
CA GLU A 60 11.09 -12.57 -4.18
C GLU A 60 11.73 -11.17 -4.15
N ALA A 61 11.84 -10.48 -5.28
CA ALA A 61 12.40 -9.13 -5.36
C ALA A 61 11.55 -8.10 -4.60
N ILE A 62 10.21 -8.24 -4.63
CA ILE A 62 9.28 -7.39 -3.88
C ILE A 62 9.39 -7.67 -2.36
N HIS A 63 9.51 -8.94 -1.98
CA HIS A 63 9.80 -9.31 -0.60
C HIS A 63 11.14 -8.75 -0.13
N ASP A 64 12.19 -8.86 -0.94
CA ASP A 64 13.53 -8.34 -0.66
C ASP A 64 13.59 -6.81 -0.57
N LEU A 65 12.67 -6.10 -1.21
CA LEU A 65 12.46 -4.68 -0.99
C LEU A 65 12.02 -4.39 0.45
N GLY A 66 11.41 -5.37 1.11
CA GLY A 66 10.91 -5.30 2.48
C GLY A 66 9.39 -5.34 2.59
N ALA A 67 8.66 -5.44 1.47
CA ALA A 67 7.20 -5.54 1.47
C ALA A 67 6.71 -6.82 2.17
N ASN A 68 5.59 -6.71 2.87
CA ASN A 68 4.92 -7.83 3.52
C ASN A 68 3.43 -7.94 3.16
N VAL A 69 2.91 -6.97 2.39
CA VAL A 69 1.57 -7.00 1.79
C VAL A 69 1.67 -6.61 0.32
N MET A 70 1.18 -7.45 -0.56
CA MET A 70 1.00 -7.14 -1.97
C MET A 70 -0.45 -6.73 -2.21
N TRP A 71 -0.68 -5.50 -2.67
CA TRP A 71 -1.97 -5.05 -3.15
C TRP A 71 -1.98 -5.13 -4.68
N VAL A 72 -2.81 -5.99 -5.24
CA VAL A 72 -2.98 -6.17 -6.69
C VAL A 72 -4.17 -5.33 -7.15
N MET A 73 -3.95 -4.40 -8.07
CA MET A 73 -5.01 -3.62 -8.73
C MET A 73 -6.04 -4.54 -9.40
N PRO A 74 -7.23 -4.03 -9.82
CA PRO A 74 -8.29 -4.89 -10.32
C PRO A 74 -7.84 -5.79 -11.46
N ILE A 75 -8.10 -7.09 -11.32
CA ILE A 75 -7.72 -8.14 -12.29
C ILE A 75 -8.92 -8.74 -13.02
N TYR A 76 -10.09 -8.18 -12.83
CA TYR A 76 -11.36 -8.70 -13.35
C TYR A 76 -11.52 -8.35 -14.84
N PRO A 77 -12.38 -9.09 -15.60
CA PRO A 77 -12.70 -8.72 -16.96
C PRO A 77 -13.27 -7.30 -17.03
N ILE A 78 -12.79 -6.55 -18.00
CA ILE A 78 -13.19 -5.14 -18.24
C ILE A 78 -14.39 -5.13 -19.19
N GLY A 79 -15.36 -4.23 -18.93
CA GLY A 79 -16.49 -4.01 -19.82
C GLY A 79 -16.11 -3.45 -21.17
N LYS A 80 -16.97 -3.69 -22.16
CA LYS A 80 -16.78 -3.23 -23.54
C LYS A 80 -17.70 -2.06 -23.90
N VAL A 81 -18.86 -1.96 -23.24
CA VAL A 81 -19.84 -0.90 -23.48
C VAL A 81 -19.38 0.39 -22.81
N LYS A 82 -19.26 1.47 -23.58
CA LYS A 82 -18.75 2.79 -23.16
C LYS A 82 -17.32 2.72 -22.55
N SER A 83 -16.56 1.69 -22.84
CA SER A 83 -15.29 1.38 -22.19
C SER A 83 -14.20 2.43 -22.46
N LYS A 84 -13.48 2.80 -21.41
CA LYS A 84 -12.20 3.53 -21.44
C LYS A 84 -11.01 2.60 -21.22
N ASN A 85 -11.21 1.27 -21.23
CA ASN A 85 -10.23 0.25 -20.87
C ASN A 85 -9.74 0.35 -19.41
N SER A 86 -10.57 0.91 -18.54
CA SER A 86 -10.28 1.02 -17.11
C SER A 86 -10.43 -0.34 -16.43
N PRO A 87 -9.45 -0.81 -15.64
CA PRO A 87 -9.60 -2.04 -14.84
C PRO A 87 -10.67 -1.89 -13.75
N TYR A 88 -11.09 -0.67 -13.44
CA TYR A 88 -12.18 -0.37 -12.51
C TYR A 88 -13.58 -0.52 -13.13
N SER A 89 -13.69 -0.72 -14.44
CA SER A 89 -14.96 -1.01 -15.13
C SER A 89 -15.18 -2.53 -15.24
N ILE A 90 -15.64 -3.15 -14.12
CA ILE A 90 -15.70 -4.60 -13.95
C ILE A 90 -16.93 -5.19 -14.61
N SER A 91 -16.75 -6.19 -15.50
CA SER A 91 -17.85 -6.90 -16.15
C SER A 91 -18.22 -8.24 -15.48
N ASP A 92 -17.32 -8.87 -14.72
CA ASP A 92 -17.58 -10.09 -13.95
C ASP A 92 -16.64 -10.20 -12.74
N TYR A 93 -17.20 -10.15 -11.54
CA TYR A 93 -16.42 -10.15 -10.29
C TYR A 93 -15.76 -11.48 -9.93
N LYS A 94 -16.18 -12.60 -10.53
CA LYS A 94 -15.66 -13.94 -10.20
C LYS A 94 -14.75 -14.52 -11.28
N LYS A 95 -14.21 -13.67 -12.15
CA LYS A 95 -13.28 -14.07 -13.22
C LYS A 95 -12.01 -13.21 -13.19
N VAL A 96 -10.97 -13.72 -13.81
CA VAL A 96 -9.74 -12.97 -14.12
C VAL A 96 -9.82 -12.55 -15.60
N ASN A 97 -9.40 -11.31 -15.89
CA ASN A 97 -9.23 -10.82 -17.25
C ASN A 97 -8.16 -11.66 -17.97
N PRO A 98 -8.46 -12.23 -19.15
CA PRO A 98 -7.48 -12.99 -19.92
C PRO A 98 -6.17 -12.25 -20.24
N GLU A 99 -6.20 -10.92 -20.28
CA GLU A 99 -5.00 -10.07 -20.39
C GLU A 99 -4.02 -10.34 -19.23
N PHE A 100 -4.54 -10.50 -18.01
CA PHE A 100 -3.73 -10.68 -16.83
C PHE A 100 -3.40 -12.15 -16.53
N GLY A 101 -4.23 -13.08 -16.98
CA GLY A 101 -4.07 -14.52 -16.75
C GLY A 101 -5.36 -15.23 -16.40
N THR A 102 -5.28 -16.19 -15.48
CA THR A 102 -6.38 -17.05 -15.04
C THR A 102 -6.53 -17.04 -13.52
N ILE A 103 -7.64 -17.61 -13.01
CA ILE A 103 -7.81 -17.88 -11.57
C ILE A 103 -6.70 -18.79 -11.04
N ALA A 104 -6.22 -19.74 -11.84
CA ALA A 104 -5.12 -20.63 -11.44
C ALA A 104 -3.80 -19.84 -11.28
N ASP A 105 -3.54 -18.86 -12.14
CA ASP A 105 -2.37 -17.97 -12.02
C ASP A 105 -2.48 -17.09 -10.76
N MET A 106 -3.67 -16.58 -10.43
CA MET A 106 -3.88 -15.83 -9.21
C MET A 106 -3.69 -16.69 -7.94
N LYS A 107 -4.20 -17.93 -7.94
CA LYS A 107 -3.95 -18.90 -6.85
C LYS A 107 -2.46 -19.20 -6.69
N SER A 108 -1.72 -19.33 -7.80
CA SER A 108 -0.27 -19.54 -7.79
C SER A 108 0.45 -18.34 -7.18
N LEU A 109 0.10 -17.11 -7.60
CA LEU A 109 0.66 -15.88 -7.03
C LEU A 109 0.42 -15.79 -5.52
N VAL A 110 -0.81 -16.03 -5.05
CA VAL A 110 -1.13 -16.03 -3.60
C VAL A 110 -0.25 -17.05 -2.87
N LYS A 111 -0.15 -18.28 -3.38
CA LYS A 111 0.69 -19.33 -2.78
C LYS A 111 2.16 -18.92 -2.72
N THR A 112 2.69 -18.33 -3.78
CA THR A 112 4.08 -17.87 -3.86
C THR A 112 4.33 -16.71 -2.88
N CYS A 113 3.39 -15.77 -2.76
CA CYS A 113 3.47 -14.69 -1.76
C CYS A 113 3.46 -15.25 -0.34
N HIS A 114 2.55 -16.17 0.00
CA HIS A 114 2.49 -16.81 1.33
C HIS A 114 3.78 -17.58 1.65
N ALA A 115 4.37 -18.27 0.67
CA ALA A 115 5.65 -18.97 0.83
C ALA A 115 6.81 -18.02 1.13
N ASN A 116 6.72 -16.76 0.71
CA ASN A 116 7.66 -15.68 1.00
C ASN A 116 7.25 -14.80 2.20
N GLY A 117 6.23 -15.20 2.97
CA GLY A 117 5.78 -14.43 4.14
C GLY A 117 5.00 -13.16 3.83
N MET A 118 4.49 -13.00 2.60
CA MET A 118 3.71 -11.85 2.17
C MET A 118 2.23 -12.17 2.06
N SER A 119 1.37 -11.24 2.49
CA SER A 119 -0.07 -11.25 2.25
C SER A 119 -0.42 -10.74 0.87
N VAL A 120 -1.58 -11.14 0.34
CA VAL A 120 -2.12 -10.61 -0.91
C VAL A 120 -3.51 -10.06 -0.69
N ILE A 121 -3.71 -8.77 -0.97
CA ILE A 121 -5.04 -8.16 -1.04
C ILE A 121 -5.38 -7.78 -2.48
N LEU A 122 -6.66 -7.90 -2.83
CA LEU A 122 -7.18 -7.48 -4.13
C LEU A 122 -7.84 -6.11 -4.06
N ASP A 123 -7.73 -5.37 -5.13
CA ASP A 123 -8.56 -4.19 -5.33
C ASP A 123 -10.00 -4.59 -5.59
N TRP A 124 -10.95 -3.94 -4.91
CA TRP A 124 -12.36 -4.27 -4.95
C TRP A 124 -13.21 -3.05 -5.25
N VAL A 125 -13.87 -3.06 -6.39
CA VAL A 125 -14.73 -1.96 -6.85
C VAL A 125 -16.17 -2.28 -6.48
N ALA A 126 -16.65 -1.75 -5.37
CA ALA A 126 -18.00 -2.01 -4.87
C ALA A 126 -19.02 -0.95 -5.29
N ASN A 127 -18.58 0.27 -5.64
CA ASN A 127 -19.46 1.38 -5.93
C ASN A 127 -20.21 1.26 -7.27
N HIS A 128 -19.57 0.66 -8.28
CA HIS A 128 -20.06 0.64 -9.66
C HIS A 128 -19.57 -0.60 -10.41
N THR A 129 -20.13 -0.82 -11.60
CA THR A 129 -19.72 -1.88 -12.53
C THR A 129 -19.60 -1.35 -13.95
N ALA A 130 -19.07 -2.17 -14.85
CA ALA A 130 -19.22 -1.93 -16.29
C ALA A 130 -20.70 -1.94 -16.69
N TRP A 131 -21.05 -1.22 -17.78
CA TRP A 131 -22.40 -1.21 -18.35
C TRP A 131 -22.86 -2.57 -18.88
N ASP A 132 -21.96 -3.46 -19.21
CA ASP A 132 -22.18 -4.83 -19.67
C ASP A 132 -21.78 -5.88 -18.63
N ASN A 133 -21.80 -5.51 -17.34
CA ASN A 133 -21.63 -6.46 -16.24
C ASN A 133 -22.68 -7.57 -16.33
N VAL A 134 -22.30 -8.78 -15.95
CA VAL A 134 -23.19 -9.98 -15.98
C VAL A 134 -24.47 -9.78 -15.18
N TRP A 135 -24.48 -8.94 -14.15
CA TRP A 135 -25.67 -8.61 -13.36
C TRP A 135 -26.65 -7.72 -14.12
N MET A 136 -26.17 -6.78 -14.95
CA MET A 136 -27.00 -5.83 -15.68
C MET A 136 -28.05 -6.51 -16.55
N LYS A 137 -27.75 -7.69 -17.08
CA LYS A 137 -28.63 -8.42 -17.98
C LYS A 137 -29.95 -8.84 -17.33
N ASN A 138 -29.91 -9.25 -16.06
CA ASN A 138 -31.06 -9.84 -15.37
C ASN A 138 -31.52 -9.02 -14.16
N HIS A 139 -30.73 -8.07 -13.70
CA HIS A 139 -30.92 -7.34 -12.45
C HIS A 139 -30.71 -5.84 -12.66
N LYS A 140 -31.50 -5.24 -13.56
CA LYS A 140 -31.47 -3.78 -13.78
C LYS A 140 -31.84 -3.00 -12.52
N ASP A 141 -32.64 -3.56 -11.64
CA ASP A 141 -33.05 -3.05 -10.34
C ASP A 141 -31.89 -3.01 -9.30
N TRP A 142 -30.78 -3.68 -9.58
CA TRP A 142 -29.56 -3.60 -8.76
C TRP A 142 -28.74 -2.33 -9.03
N TYR A 143 -29.17 -1.52 -10.00
CA TYR A 143 -28.49 -0.29 -10.40
C TYR A 143 -29.34 0.92 -10.09
N THR A 144 -28.69 2.03 -9.76
CA THR A 144 -29.35 3.34 -9.56
C THR A 144 -29.96 3.80 -10.87
N GLN A 145 -31.22 4.25 -10.82
CA GLN A 145 -32.00 4.67 -11.98
C GLN A 145 -32.49 6.12 -11.81
N ASP A 146 -32.60 6.84 -12.92
CA ASP A 146 -33.27 8.13 -12.98
C ASP A 146 -34.81 8.01 -12.88
N ALA A 147 -35.50 9.13 -12.94
CA ALA A 147 -36.98 9.15 -12.87
C ALA A 147 -37.68 8.47 -14.06
N GLU A 148 -36.98 8.36 -15.17
CA GLU A 148 -37.43 7.66 -16.39
C GLU A 148 -37.08 6.16 -16.37
N GLY A 149 -36.42 5.68 -15.34
CA GLY A 149 -36.01 4.27 -15.17
C GLY A 149 -34.76 3.89 -15.97
N ASN A 150 -33.93 4.84 -16.40
CA ASN A 150 -32.66 4.56 -17.01
C ASN A 150 -31.58 4.38 -15.94
N VAL A 151 -30.71 3.39 -16.11
CA VAL A 151 -29.53 3.24 -15.26
C VAL A 151 -28.59 4.42 -15.49
N ILE A 152 -28.02 4.97 -14.40
CA ILE A 152 -27.13 6.11 -14.42
C ILE A 152 -25.69 5.73 -14.02
N PHE A 153 -24.72 6.58 -14.30
CA PHE A 153 -23.36 6.49 -13.74
C PHE A 153 -23.34 7.13 -12.33
N PRO A 154 -22.29 6.90 -11.52
CA PRO A 154 -22.23 7.38 -10.15
C PRO A 154 -22.45 8.89 -10.04
N PRO A 155 -23.45 9.34 -9.24
CA PRO A 155 -23.81 10.75 -9.12
C PRO A 155 -22.63 11.61 -8.63
N GLY A 156 -22.51 12.81 -9.20
CA GLY A 156 -21.45 13.76 -8.83
C GLY A 156 -20.06 13.44 -9.43
N THR A 157 -19.97 12.46 -10.30
CA THR A 157 -18.75 12.08 -11.02
C THR A 157 -18.88 12.33 -12.53
N ASP A 158 -17.76 12.20 -13.26
CA ASP A 158 -17.69 12.15 -14.72
C ASP A 158 -17.40 10.74 -15.28
N TRP A 159 -17.66 9.70 -14.47
CA TRP A 159 -17.32 8.30 -14.77
C TRP A 159 -18.36 7.63 -15.68
N THR A 160 -18.45 8.14 -16.91
CA THR A 160 -19.46 7.71 -17.89
C THR A 160 -19.28 6.29 -18.42
N ASP A 161 -18.16 5.64 -18.13
CA ASP A 161 -17.82 4.27 -18.53
C ASP A 161 -18.28 3.19 -17.55
N VAL A 162 -18.94 3.58 -16.43
CA VAL A 162 -19.45 2.67 -15.41
C VAL A 162 -20.89 2.99 -15.02
N ALA A 163 -21.58 2.01 -14.43
CA ALA A 163 -22.96 2.08 -13.96
C ALA A 163 -23.00 1.99 -12.43
N ASP A 164 -23.75 2.89 -11.80
CA ASP A 164 -23.88 3.01 -10.35
C ASP A 164 -24.71 1.87 -9.75
N LEU A 165 -24.26 1.31 -8.61
CA LEU A 165 -24.96 0.23 -7.92
C LEU A 165 -25.94 0.78 -6.86
N ASN A 166 -27.14 0.19 -6.84
CA ASN A 166 -28.18 0.54 -5.88
C ASN A 166 -28.03 -0.23 -4.56
N TYR A 167 -27.46 0.40 -3.55
CA TYR A 167 -27.26 -0.19 -2.23
C TYR A 167 -28.53 -0.30 -1.37
N ASP A 168 -29.68 0.21 -1.81
CA ASP A 168 -30.97 -0.05 -1.18
C ASP A 168 -31.50 -1.45 -1.54
N ASN A 169 -30.95 -2.09 -2.58
CA ASN A 169 -31.34 -3.44 -3.00
C ASN A 169 -30.59 -4.52 -2.18
N PRO A 170 -31.27 -5.31 -1.34
CA PRO A 170 -30.63 -6.30 -0.48
C PRO A 170 -30.04 -7.50 -1.26
N GLU A 171 -30.58 -7.85 -2.42
CA GLU A 171 -30.07 -8.94 -3.24
C GLU A 171 -28.73 -8.55 -3.90
N MET A 172 -28.63 -7.29 -4.37
CA MET A 172 -27.37 -6.73 -4.86
C MET A 172 -26.29 -6.77 -3.77
N ARG A 173 -26.60 -6.30 -2.55
CA ARG A 173 -25.67 -6.35 -1.41
C ARG A 173 -25.22 -7.77 -1.11
N ALA A 174 -26.13 -8.75 -1.12
CA ALA A 174 -25.80 -10.15 -0.90
C ALA A 174 -24.90 -10.72 -2.02
N ALA A 175 -25.19 -10.39 -3.28
CA ALA A 175 -24.38 -10.82 -4.43
C ALA A 175 -22.96 -10.22 -4.39
N MET A 176 -22.83 -8.96 -3.99
CA MET A 176 -21.53 -8.29 -3.82
C MET A 176 -20.69 -8.98 -2.74
N ILE A 177 -21.29 -9.29 -1.58
CA ILE A 177 -20.62 -10.02 -0.50
C ILE A 177 -20.22 -11.44 -0.93
N ASP A 178 -21.10 -12.14 -1.67
CA ASP A 178 -20.83 -13.48 -2.19
C ASP A 178 -19.67 -13.47 -3.21
N ALA A 179 -19.59 -12.45 -4.04
CA ALA A 179 -18.45 -12.26 -4.93
C ALA A 179 -17.13 -12.03 -4.18
N MET A 180 -17.13 -11.24 -3.10
CA MET A 180 -15.96 -11.06 -2.23
C MET A 180 -15.54 -12.35 -1.53
N LYS A 181 -16.52 -13.11 -1.01
CA LYS A 181 -16.27 -14.42 -0.36
C LYS A 181 -15.57 -15.38 -1.27
N PHE A 182 -15.93 -15.45 -2.56
CA PHE A 182 -15.28 -16.30 -3.54
C PHE A 182 -13.75 -16.11 -3.55
N TRP A 183 -13.26 -14.87 -3.53
CA TRP A 183 -11.82 -14.60 -3.54
C TRP A 183 -11.13 -15.02 -2.25
N VAL A 184 -11.82 -14.87 -1.11
CA VAL A 184 -11.27 -15.27 0.20
C VAL A 184 -11.23 -16.79 0.35
N THR A 185 -12.30 -17.51 -0.08
CA THR A 185 -12.46 -18.95 0.17
C THR A 185 -11.85 -19.81 -0.93
N GLU A 186 -12.04 -19.43 -2.20
CA GLU A 186 -11.62 -20.23 -3.34
C GLU A 186 -10.21 -19.87 -3.83
N VAL A 187 -9.83 -18.60 -3.75
CA VAL A 187 -8.53 -18.13 -4.23
C VAL A 187 -7.54 -17.98 -3.09
N GLY A 188 -8.01 -17.66 -1.89
CA GLY A 188 -7.21 -17.59 -0.69
C GLY A 188 -6.57 -16.21 -0.44
N VAL A 189 -7.13 -15.14 -1.03
CA VAL A 189 -6.62 -13.78 -0.76
C VAL A 189 -6.81 -13.39 0.70
N ASP A 190 -5.99 -12.47 1.17
CA ASP A 190 -5.91 -12.06 2.57
C ASP A 190 -6.69 -10.77 2.86
N GLY A 191 -7.50 -10.31 1.93
CA GLY A 191 -8.33 -9.14 2.09
C GLY A 191 -8.49 -8.30 0.85
N PHE A 192 -8.90 -7.04 1.05
CA PHE A 192 -9.23 -6.13 -0.03
C PHE A 192 -8.81 -4.69 0.25
N ARG A 193 -8.39 -3.99 -0.79
CA ARG A 193 -8.47 -2.54 -0.87
C ARG A 193 -9.80 -2.20 -1.54
N CYS A 194 -10.66 -1.49 -0.84
CA CYS A 194 -11.99 -1.16 -1.33
C CYS A 194 -12.00 0.22 -1.97
N ASP A 195 -12.22 0.22 -3.28
CA ASP A 195 -12.28 1.40 -4.14
C ASP A 195 -13.39 2.36 -3.70
N VAL A 196 -13.10 3.66 -3.68
CA VAL A 196 -14.02 4.74 -3.28
C VAL A 196 -14.95 4.38 -2.11
N ALA A 197 -14.38 3.78 -1.06
CA ALA A 197 -15.15 3.20 0.05
C ALA A 197 -16.07 4.20 0.74
N ASP A 198 -15.73 5.50 0.71
CA ASP A 198 -16.56 6.58 1.26
C ASP A 198 -17.87 6.82 0.48
N GLN A 199 -17.99 6.32 -0.76
CA GLN A 199 -19.19 6.41 -1.59
C GLN A 199 -20.12 5.19 -1.42
N VAL A 200 -19.67 4.15 -0.73
CA VAL A 200 -20.46 2.93 -0.43
C VAL A 200 -20.93 3.01 1.02
N PRO A 201 -22.20 2.66 1.33
CA PRO A 201 -22.74 2.78 2.68
C PRO A 201 -21.91 2.02 3.73
N ALA A 202 -21.59 2.69 4.84
CA ALA A 202 -20.74 2.11 5.90
C ALA A 202 -21.36 0.88 6.59
N ASP A 203 -22.68 0.78 6.65
CA ASP A 203 -23.40 -0.40 7.16
C ASP A 203 -23.23 -1.60 6.23
N PHE A 204 -23.17 -1.40 4.90
CA PHE A 204 -22.80 -2.47 3.98
C PHE A 204 -21.39 -3.01 4.28
N TRP A 205 -20.42 -2.12 4.46
CA TRP A 205 -19.05 -2.54 4.79
C TRP A 205 -19.00 -3.32 6.10
N LYS A 206 -19.76 -2.90 7.12
CA LYS A 206 -19.87 -3.62 8.39
C LYS A 206 -20.34 -5.05 8.18
N ASP A 207 -21.39 -5.24 7.40
CA ASP A 207 -21.95 -6.56 7.10
C ASP A 207 -20.99 -7.40 6.26
N ALA A 208 -20.43 -6.81 5.20
CA ALA A 208 -19.48 -7.47 4.31
C ALA A 208 -18.24 -7.95 5.09
N ILE A 209 -17.58 -7.06 5.82
CA ILE A 209 -16.36 -7.38 6.57
C ILE A 209 -16.62 -8.43 7.65
N SER A 210 -17.76 -8.35 8.35
CA SER A 210 -18.16 -9.37 9.33
C SER A 210 -18.30 -10.75 8.68
N GLN A 211 -18.97 -10.83 7.51
CA GLN A 211 -19.17 -12.08 6.79
C GLN A 211 -17.88 -12.64 6.19
N LEU A 212 -17.00 -11.75 5.67
CA LEU A 212 -15.70 -12.14 5.12
C LEU A 212 -14.79 -12.72 6.22
N ARG A 213 -14.74 -12.10 7.40
CA ARG A 213 -13.99 -12.62 8.55
C ARG A 213 -14.48 -14.00 8.99
N LYS A 214 -15.79 -14.26 8.93
CA LYS A 214 -16.36 -15.60 9.20
C LYS A 214 -15.96 -16.58 8.09
N ALA A 215 -16.07 -16.20 6.82
CA ALA A 215 -15.74 -17.03 5.66
C ALA A 215 -14.25 -17.40 5.61
N ALA A 216 -13.37 -16.53 6.13
CA ALA A 216 -11.93 -16.79 6.20
C ALA A 216 -11.54 -17.92 7.18
N GLY A 217 -12.50 -18.49 7.96
CA GLY A 217 -12.27 -19.69 8.76
C GLY A 217 -11.21 -19.53 9.84
N GLY A 218 -11.12 -18.36 10.48
CA GLY A 218 -10.14 -18.05 11.52
C GLY A 218 -8.85 -17.39 11.00
N ARG A 219 -8.61 -17.33 9.68
CA ARG A 219 -7.55 -16.50 9.12
C ARG A 219 -7.91 -15.01 9.32
N LYS A 220 -6.93 -14.21 9.69
CA LYS A 220 -7.09 -12.75 9.66
C LYS A 220 -7.12 -12.27 8.22
N ILE A 221 -7.93 -11.25 7.94
CA ILE A 221 -7.96 -10.55 6.65
C ILE A 221 -7.72 -9.06 6.88
N LEU A 222 -7.10 -8.40 5.92
CA LEU A 222 -6.83 -6.96 5.91
C LEU A 222 -7.86 -6.25 5.04
N MET A 223 -8.56 -5.29 5.63
CA MET A 223 -9.53 -4.46 4.92
C MET A 223 -9.03 -3.01 4.91
N LEU A 224 -8.70 -2.52 3.72
CA LEU A 224 -8.22 -1.17 3.47
C LEU A 224 -9.28 -0.38 2.72
N ALA A 225 -9.75 0.73 3.30
CA ALA A 225 -10.66 1.64 2.62
C ALA A 225 -9.88 2.69 1.81
N GLU A 226 -10.19 2.85 0.53
CA GLU A 226 -9.88 4.09 -0.14
C GLU A 226 -10.91 5.12 0.28
N GLY A 227 -10.50 6.02 1.15
CA GLY A 227 -11.32 7.05 1.76
C GLY A 227 -10.63 7.63 2.97
N ALA A 228 -11.15 8.71 3.50
CA ALA A 228 -10.63 9.37 4.68
C ALA A 228 -11.65 9.47 5.82
N ASN A 229 -12.91 9.06 5.56
CA ASN A 229 -13.99 9.14 6.53
C ASN A 229 -13.68 8.28 7.77
N PRO A 230 -13.76 8.85 9.00
CA PRO A 230 -13.63 8.09 10.25
C PRO A 230 -14.63 6.93 10.39
N ASP A 231 -15.78 6.99 9.73
CA ASP A 231 -16.79 5.93 9.72
C ASP A 231 -16.29 4.63 9.06
N ASN A 232 -15.25 4.68 8.25
CA ASN A 232 -14.58 3.47 7.79
C ASN A 232 -14.12 2.59 8.96
N PHE A 233 -13.69 3.21 10.06
CA PHE A 233 -13.26 2.51 11.27
C PHE A 233 -14.40 2.25 12.25
N THR A 234 -15.22 3.28 12.52
CA THR A 234 -16.21 3.28 13.63
C THR A 234 -17.47 2.50 13.27
N VAL A 235 -17.87 2.52 12.00
CA VAL A 235 -19.06 1.83 11.48
C VAL A 235 -18.65 0.68 10.56
N GLY A 236 -17.86 0.95 9.52
CA GLY A 236 -17.52 -0.02 8.47
C GLY A 236 -16.65 -1.18 8.93
N GLY A 237 -15.81 -0.99 9.94
CA GLY A 237 -14.97 -2.03 10.51
C GLY A 237 -13.66 -2.31 9.75
N PHE A 238 -13.21 -1.39 8.92
CA PHE A 238 -11.93 -1.45 8.23
C PHE A 238 -10.74 -1.47 9.20
N ASP A 239 -9.63 -2.02 8.78
CA ASP A 239 -8.38 -2.06 9.54
C ASP A 239 -7.52 -0.83 9.27
N MET A 240 -7.52 -0.35 8.04
CA MET A 240 -6.79 0.83 7.57
C MET A 240 -7.67 1.68 6.62
N ASN A 241 -7.36 2.98 6.51
CA ASN A 241 -7.86 3.83 5.43
C ASN A 241 -6.75 4.73 4.86
N TYR A 242 -7.05 5.47 3.80
CA TYR A 242 -6.06 6.30 3.11
C TYR A 242 -5.76 7.61 3.84
N ALA A 243 -4.51 8.07 3.70
CA ALA A 243 -4.06 9.38 4.16
C ALA A 243 -4.06 10.41 3.02
N TRP A 244 -5.23 10.61 2.37
CA TRP A 244 -5.36 11.59 1.28
C TRP A 244 -5.03 13.02 1.71
N GLY A 245 -5.40 13.40 2.95
CA GLY A 245 -5.06 14.70 3.52
C GLY A 245 -3.55 14.92 3.59
N PHE A 246 -2.80 13.90 4.02
CA PHE A 246 -1.35 13.97 4.10
C PHE A 246 -0.67 14.01 2.73
N MET A 247 -1.17 13.24 1.76
CA MET A 247 -0.69 13.32 0.37
C MET A 247 -0.87 14.73 -0.21
N GLY A 248 -2.05 15.36 0.03
CA GLY A 248 -2.28 16.75 -0.36
C GLY A 248 -1.39 17.77 0.38
N ALA A 249 -1.02 17.49 1.64
CA ALA A 249 -0.07 18.32 2.39
C ALA A 249 1.36 18.18 1.85
N LEU A 250 1.78 16.99 1.42
CA LEU A 250 3.08 16.79 0.76
C LEU A 250 3.22 17.66 -0.49
N ASP A 251 2.21 17.68 -1.37
CA ASP A 251 2.20 18.53 -2.55
C ASP A 251 2.35 20.02 -2.16
N LYS A 252 1.58 20.48 -1.18
CA LYS A 252 1.68 21.87 -0.69
C LYS A 252 3.07 22.20 -0.15
N VAL A 253 3.67 21.30 0.61
CA VAL A 253 4.97 21.56 1.28
C VAL A 253 6.13 21.44 0.31
N PHE A 254 6.25 20.33 -0.43
CA PHE A 254 7.38 20.08 -1.31
C PHE A 254 7.31 20.84 -2.63
N VAL A 255 6.10 21.00 -3.20
CA VAL A 255 5.92 21.57 -4.54
C VAL A 255 5.52 23.05 -4.47
N LYS A 256 4.63 23.41 -3.55
CA LYS A 256 4.10 24.80 -3.47
C LYS A 256 4.82 25.65 -2.42
N GLY A 257 5.76 25.08 -1.68
CA GLY A 257 6.60 25.84 -0.74
C GLY A 257 5.96 26.21 0.59
N ASN A 258 4.84 25.55 0.96
CA ASN A 258 4.24 25.70 2.28
C ASN A 258 5.21 25.26 3.39
N LYS A 259 4.92 25.59 4.65
CA LYS A 259 5.77 25.28 5.80
C LYS A 259 5.89 23.77 6.00
N ALA A 260 7.08 23.28 6.37
CA ALA A 260 7.30 21.88 6.70
C ALA A 260 6.42 21.44 7.89
N SER A 261 6.17 22.33 8.86
CA SER A 261 5.26 22.10 10.00
C SER A 261 3.81 21.77 9.58
N ASP A 262 3.37 22.15 8.38
CA ASP A 262 2.01 21.81 7.89
C ASP A 262 1.82 20.29 7.77
N LEU A 263 2.90 19.51 7.57
CA LEU A 263 2.85 18.03 7.59
C LEU A 263 2.57 17.52 9.01
N ILE A 264 3.18 18.13 10.03
CA ILE A 264 2.95 17.79 11.43
C ILE A 264 1.50 18.09 11.82
N ASP A 265 1.00 19.25 11.42
CA ASP A 265 -0.38 19.66 11.72
C ASP A 265 -1.41 18.77 11.01
N CYS A 266 -1.11 18.37 9.78
CA CYS A 266 -1.93 17.41 9.05
C CYS A 266 -1.95 16.04 9.74
N ASP A 267 -0.79 15.53 10.15
CA ASP A 267 -0.65 14.28 10.89
C ASP A 267 -1.47 14.27 12.18
N LYS A 268 -1.29 15.32 13.01
CA LYS A 268 -2.05 15.48 14.26
C LYS A 268 -3.56 15.48 14.04
N ARG A 269 -4.04 16.18 13.00
CA ARG A 269 -5.46 16.21 12.65
C ARG A 269 -5.96 14.84 12.24
N GLU A 270 -5.30 14.18 11.28
CA GLU A 270 -5.73 12.87 10.78
C GLU A 270 -5.78 11.79 11.86
N TYR A 271 -4.79 11.78 12.78
CA TYR A 271 -4.77 10.82 13.89
C TYR A 271 -5.65 11.23 15.07
N GLY A 272 -6.02 12.51 15.18
CA GLY A 272 -7.03 13.01 16.12
C GLY A 272 -8.46 12.63 15.77
N GLU A 273 -8.74 12.35 14.49
CA GLU A 273 -10.07 12.04 13.96
C GLU A 273 -10.40 10.54 13.93
N ILE A 274 -9.41 9.66 14.10
CA ILE A 274 -9.60 8.20 14.01
C ILE A 274 -9.44 7.53 15.38
N PRO A 275 -10.06 6.33 15.58
CA PRO A 275 -9.93 5.62 16.83
C PRO A 275 -8.49 5.23 17.14
N LYS A 276 -8.11 5.29 18.43
CA LYS A 276 -6.77 4.91 18.90
C LYS A 276 -6.38 3.51 18.41
N GLY A 277 -5.18 3.39 17.85
CA GLY A 277 -4.62 2.13 17.34
C GLY A 277 -5.03 1.80 15.90
N LYS A 278 -5.87 2.63 15.26
CA LYS A 278 -6.10 2.53 13.82
C LYS A 278 -4.98 3.23 13.05
N ILE A 279 -4.72 2.75 11.84
CA ILE A 279 -3.59 3.18 11.02
C ILE A 279 -4.09 3.68 9.66
N LYS A 280 -3.52 4.80 9.21
CA LYS A 280 -3.69 5.29 7.84
C LYS A 280 -2.58 4.77 6.94
N LEU A 281 -2.91 4.46 5.70
CA LEU A 281 -1.93 4.12 4.67
C LEU A 281 -1.30 5.41 4.13
N ARG A 282 0.00 5.55 4.31
CA ARG A 282 0.82 6.69 3.86
C ARG A 282 1.48 6.38 2.51
N PHE A 283 1.45 7.33 1.60
CA PHE A 283 2.04 7.18 0.26
C PHE A 283 2.49 8.51 -0.31
N THR A 284 3.52 8.47 -1.13
CA THR A 284 3.98 9.59 -1.97
C THR A 284 3.34 9.58 -3.35
N THR A 285 2.87 8.41 -3.77
CA THR A 285 2.12 8.18 -5.01
C THR A 285 1.32 6.89 -4.89
N ASN A 286 0.34 6.72 -5.76
CA ASN A 286 -0.40 5.49 -6.03
C ASN A 286 -0.72 5.43 -7.54
N HIS A 287 -1.55 4.49 -7.97
CA HIS A 287 -1.93 4.36 -9.38
C HIS A 287 -2.64 5.60 -9.96
N ASP A 288 -3.41 6.35 -9.15
CA ASP A 288 -4.12 7.56 -9.59
C ASP A 288 -3.14 8.73 -9.74
N GLU A 289 -2.32 8.98 -8.73
CA GLU A 289 -1.33 10.06 -8.75
C GLU A 289 -0.26 9.82 -9.82
N ALA A 290 0.14 8.56 -10.03
CA ALA A 290 1.10 8.17 -11.08
C ALA A 290 0.60 8.46 -12.51
N THR A 291 -0.71 8.63 -12.71
CA THR A 291 -1.24 9.08 -14.02
C THR A 291 -0.92 10.55 -14.30
N LYS A 292 -0.68 11.33 -13.28
CA LYS A 292 -0.37 12.76 -13.37
C LYS A 292 1.14 12.99 -13.47
N TYR A 293 1.90 12.42 -12.55
CA TYR A 293 3.34 12.57 -12.41
C TYR A 293 3.99 11.29 -11.87
N SER A 294 5.24 11.00 -12.27
CA SER A 294 6.11 10.13 -11.48
C SER A 294 6.52 10.86 -10.18
N THR A 295 6.99 10.13 -9.17
CA THR A 295 7.50 10.76 -7.93
C THR A 295 8.67 11.69 -8.21
N VAL A 296 9.53 11.35 -9.17
CA VAL A 296 10.66 12.19 -9.58
C VAL A 296 10.19 13.49 -10.22
N GLN A 297 9.17 13.44 -11.06
CA GLN A 297 8.56 14.63 -11.67
C GLN A 297 7.85 15.49 -10.60
N GLN A 298 7.10 14.88 -9.72
CA GLN A 298 6.32 15.57 -8.70
C GLN A 298 7.21 16.31 -7.69
N PHE A 299 8.26 15.65 -7.21
CA PHE A 299 9.15 16.21 -6.19
C PHE A 299 10.46 16.81 -6.75
N GLY A 300 10.56 16.92 -8.08
CA GLY A 300 11.59 17.68 -8.81
C GLY A 300 12.94 16.98 -8.97
N SER A 301 13.18 15.87 -8.27
CA SER A 301 14.40 15.05 -8.40
C SER A 301 14.24 13.70 -7.69
N VAL A 302 15.19 12.79 -7.86
CA VAL A 302 15.29 11.55 -7.09
C VAL A 302 15.44 11.85 -5.60
N ASP A 303 16.30 12.80 -5.24
CA ASP A 303 16.50 13.20 -3.84
C ASP A 303 15.23 13.79 -3.22
N GLY A 304 14.48 14.61 -3.99
CA GLY A 304 13.17 15.13 -3.58
C GLY A 304 12.15 14.03 -3.35
N ALA A 305 12.11 13.02 -4.23
CA ALA A 305 11.23 11.85 -4.07
C ALA A 305 11.58 11.02 -2.83
N LEU A 306 12.87 10.81 -2.56
CA LEU A 306 13.34 10.09 -1.38
C LEU A 306 13.07 10.89 -0.09
N ALA A 307 13.30 12.21 -0.09
CA ALA A 307 12.96 13.07 1.04
C ALA A 307 11.46 13.05 1.35
N ALA A 308 10.62 13.13 0.32
CA ALA A 308 9.17 13.01 0.46
C ALA A 308 8.76 11.63 1.00
N PHE A 309 9.41 10.55 0.55
CA PHE A 309 9.17 9.20 1.07
C PHE A 309 9.51 9.09 2.56
N VAL A 310 10.66 9.62 3.01
CA VAL A 310 11.03 9.64 4.43
C VAL A 310 10.03 10.47 5.23
N ALA A 311 9.69 11.69 4.79
CA ALA A 311 8.70 12.53 5.45
C ALA A 311 7.35 11.86 5.60
N THR A 312 6.97 11.03 4.61
CA THR A 312 5.68 10.33 4.58
C THR A 312 5.66 9.13 5.51
N THR A 313 6.71 8.30 5.49
CA THR A 313 6.67 6.96 6.07
C THR A 313 7.23 6.88 7.49
N PHE A 314 8.09 7.84 7.89
CA PHE A 314 8.72 7.84 9.22
C PHE A 314 7.94 8.63 10.27
N LEU A 315 6.96 9.43 9.86
CA LEU A 315 6.14 10.20 10.81
C LEU A 315 5.12 9.29 11.52
N HIS A 316 4.06 8.88 10.83
CA HIS A 316 3.07 7.89 11.27
C HIS A 316 2.47 7.13 10.08
N GLY A 317 1.93 5.94 10.32
CA GLY A 317 1.12 5.19 9.36
C GLY A 317 1.79 3.95 8.79
N GLY A 318 0.98 3.15 8.09
CA GLY A 318 1.46 2.07 7.23
C GLY A 318 2.06 2.63 5.95
N MET A 319 3.04 1.93 5.41
CA MET A 319 3.80 2.37 4.24
C MET A 319 3.24 1.78 2.96
N LEU A 320 3.11 2.60 1.89
CA LEU A 320 2.85 2.14 0.54
C LEU A 320 4.04 2.46 -0.37
N VAL A 321 4.46 1.47 -1.16
CA VAL A 321 5.32 1.62 -2.33
C VAL A 321 4.50 1.27 -3.57
N TYR A 322 4.31 2.21 -4.49
CA TYR A 322 3.73 1.94 -5.80
C TYR A 322 4.80 1.38 -6.73
N GLY A 323 4.56 0.19 -7.31
CA GLY A 323 5.55 -0.50 -8.13
C GLY A 323 5.98 0.32 -9.33
N SER A 324 7.20 0.80 -9.28
CA SER A 324 7.99 1.63 -10.17
C SER A 324 8.75 2.75 -9.43
N GLN A 325 8.23 3.23 -8.28
CA GLN A 325 8.90 4.31 -7.56
C GLN A 325 10.24 3.88 -6.96
N GLU A 326 10.39 2.61 -6.60
CA GLU A 326 11.63 2.05 -6.02
C GLU A 326 12.80 2.03 -7.02
N VAL A 327 12.51 2.15 -8.30
CA VAL A 327 13.51 2.30 -9.37
C VAL A 327 13.53 3.71 -9.95
N ALA A 328 12.87 4.66 -9.29
CA ALA A 328 12.74 6.06 -9.73
C ALA A 328 12.31 6.17 -11.20
N TYR A 329 11.29 5.40 -11.60
CA TYR A 329 10.77 5.45 -12.96
C TYR A 329 10.42 6.91 -13.32
N PRO A 330 10.98 7.48 -14.41
CA PRO A 330 10.96 8.92 -14.60
C PRO A 330 9.65 9.47 -15.16
N GLU A 331 8.83 8.60 -15.78
CA GLU A 331 7.62 9.02 -16.49
C GLU A 331 6.35 8.69 -15.69
N LYS A 332 5.26 9.37 -16.04
CA LYS A 332 3.93 9.00 -15.54
C LYS A 332 3.50 7.64 -16.06
N ILE A 333 2.73 6.93 -15.26
CA ILE A 333 2.17 5.62 -15.60
C ILE A 333 0.65 5.74 -15.60
N ASN A 334 0.02 5.53 -16.76
CA ASN A 334 -1.42 5.31 -16.78
C ASN A 334 -1.71 3.81 -16.63
N PHE A 335 -2.82 3.50 -16.00
CA PHE A 335 -3.24 2.10 -15.78
C PHE A 335 -4.18 1.58 -16.88
N PHE A 336 -4.41 2.35 -17.93
CA PHE A 336 -5.29 1.96 -19.05
C PHE A 336 -4.59 1.09 -20.08
N ASN A 337 -3.27 1.16 -20.15
CA ASN A 337 -2.45 0.47 -21.15
C ASN A 337 -1.17 -0.08 -20.52
N TYR A 338 -0.53 -1.01 -21.23
CA TYR A 338 0.80 -1.50 -20.84
C TYR A 338 1.85 -0.38 -20.92
N VAL A 339 2.59 -0.22 -19.83
CA VAL A 339 3.74 0.69 -19.73
C VAL A 339 4.94 -0.11 -19.23
N PRO A 340 5.97 -0.37 -20.03
CA PRO A 340 7.12 -1.15 -19.60
C PRO A 340 7.94 -0.40 -18.56
N VAL A 341 8.27 -1.06 -17.45
CA VAL A 341 9.18 -0.56 -16.43
C VAL A 341 10.46 -1.39 -16.45
N ASP A 342 11.61 -0.72 -16.56
CA ASP A 342 12.90 -1.37 -16.35
C ASP A 342 13.23 -1.40 -14.86
N TRP A 343 13.04 -2.56 -14.26
CA TRP A 343 13.25 -2.79 -12.83
C TRP A 343 14.72 -2.76 -12.39
N ASN A 344 15.65 -2.61 -13.33
CA ASN A 344 17.09 -2.54 -13.06
C ASN A 344 17.68 -1.15 -13.39
N SER A 345 16.85 -0.18 -13.75
CA SER A 345 17.28 1.13 -14.24
C SER A 345 18.08 1.93 -13.20
N ASN A 346 17.74 1.83 -11.92
CA ASN A 346 18.35 2.62 -10.85
C ASN A 346 18.64 1.76 -9.59
N PRO A 347 19.68 0.91 -9.62
CA PRO A 347 19.99 0.00 -8.52
C PRO A 347 20.36 0.72 -7.22
N GLU A 348 20.90 1.94 -7.28
CA GLU A 348 21.24 2.76 -6.10
C GLU A 348 19.98 3.27 -5.39
N VAL A 349 18.96 3.67 -6.17
CA VAL A 349 17.67 4.09 -5.61
C VAL A 349 16.97 2.90 -4.97
N LEU A 350 16.95 1.75 -5.66
CA LEU A 350 16.41 0.51 -5.12
C LEU A 350 17.10 0.12 -3.79
N ALA A 351 18.44 0.23 -3.73
CA ALA A 351 19.19 -0.05 -2.50
C ALA A 351 18.82 0.94 -1.39
N THR A 352 18.56 2.20 -1.73
CA THR A 352 18.12 3.24 -0.77
C THR A 352 16.73 2.93 -0.22
N TYR A 353 15.76 2.56 -1.06
CA TYR A 353 14.43 2.11 -0.61
C TYR A 353 14.53 0.89 0.29
N LYS A 354 15.29 -0.14 -0.09
CA LYS A 354 15.53 -1.33 0.75
C LYS A 354 16.04 -0.93 2.13
N LYS A 355 17.02 -0.04 2.19
CA LYS A 355 17.60 0.43 3.45
C LYS A 355 16.62 1.21 4.30
N LEU A 356 15.85 2.15 3.72
CA LEU A 356 14.83 2.91 4.42
C LEU A 356 13.76 2.00 5.01
N ILE A 357 13.27 1.05 4.23
CA ILE A 357 12.27 0.08 4.68
C ILE A 357 12.82 -0.83 5.78
N ALA A 358 14.08 -1.28 5.67
CA ALA A 358 14.74 -2.07 6.71
C ALA A 358 14.86 -1.27 8.02
N ILE A 359 15.30 -0.01 7.96
CA ILE A 359 15.37 0.86 9.14
C ILE A 359 13.99 0.99 9.81
N TYR A 360 12.93 1.18 9.03
CA TYR A 360 11.56 1.27 9.54
C TYR A 360 11.11 -0.03 10.23
N LYS A 361 11.33 -1.18 9.60
CA LYS A 361 10.89 -2.49 10.10
C LYS A 361 11.68 -2.97 11.32
N GLU A 362 12.99 -2.74 11.33
CA GLU A 362 13.90 -3.24 12.36
C GLU A 362 13.89 -2.39 13.64
N ASN A 363 13.30 -1.19 13.58
CA ASN A 363 13.27 -0.26 14.70
C ASN A 363 11.82 0.10 15.09
N PRO A 364 11.18 -0.69 15.97
CA PRO A 364 9.79 -0.45 16.40
C PRO A 364 9.53 0.96 16.97
N ALA A 365 10.55 1.63 17.51
CA ALA A 365 10.44 3.01 17.93
C ALA A 365 10.01 3.94 16.77
N ILE A 366 10.45 3.67 15.53
CA ILE A 366 10.07 4.46 14.35
C ILE A 366 8.61 4.21 13.98
N SER A 367 8.18 2.94 13.86
CA SER A 367 6.84 2.60 13.40
C SER A 367 5.75 2.74 14.49
N LYS A 368 6.08 2.55 15.76
CA LYS A 368 5.13 2.43 16.88
C LYS A 368 5.41 3.37 18.06
N GLY A 369 6.59 4.03 18.06
CA GLY A 369 7.03 4.87 19.16
C GLY A 369 6.25 6.18 19.27
N TYR A 370 6.44 6.84 20.41
CA TYR A 370 5.90 8.17 20.64
C TYR A 370 6.55 9.17 19.70
N LEU A 371 5.76 10.15 19.28
CA LEU A 371 6.17 11.23 18.39
C LEU A 371 6.30 12.53 19.18
N GLU A 372 7.49 13.13 19.15
CA GLU A 372 7.73 14.52 19.55
C GLU A 372 8.09 15.33 18.31
N THR A 373 7.58 16.55 18.18
CA THR A 373 7.68 17.33 16.95
C THR A 373 8.33 18.69 17.21
N TYR A 374 9.18 19.13 16.29
CA TYR A 374 9.92 20.39 16.36
C TYR A 374 9.58 21.25 15.13
N PRO A 375 8.61 22.19 15.25
CA PRO A 375 8.13 22.98 14.13
C PRO A 375 9.22 23.85 13.49
N ASP A 376 9.32 23.78 12.17
CA ASP A 376 10.18 24.63 11.34
C ASP A 376 9.49 24.86 9.97
N ASP A 377 9.89 25.92 9.28
CA ASP A 377 9.27 26.27 7.99
C ASP A 377 9.85 25.45 6.81
N ASN A 378 11.10 24.99 6.92
CA ASN A 378 11.83 24.36 5.79
C ASN A 378 12.37 22.96 6.09
N VAL A 379 12.43 22.59 7.36
CA VAL A 379 12.90 21.26 7.78
C VAL A 379 11.81 20.57 8.58
N LEU A 380 11.34 19.44 8.10
CA LEU A 380 10.48 18.56 8.90
C LEU A 380 11.39 17.89 9.95
N ALA A 381 11.14 18.19 11.23
CA ALA A 381 11.94 17.72 12.34
C ALA A 381 11.07 17.06 13.41
N PHE A 382 11.40 15.83 13.77
CA PHE A 382 10.66 15.09 14.80
C PHE A 382 11.53 13.98 15.43
N GLU A 383 11.13 13.58 16.61
CA GLU A 383 11.70 12.48 17.38
C GLU A 383 10.70 11.32 17.44
N LYS A 384 11.22 10.09 17.35
CA LYS A 384 10.47 8.86 17.60
C LYS A 384 11.16 8.08 18.71
N THR A 385 10.42 7.72 19.75
CA THR A 385 10.98 7.01 20.91
C THR A 385 10.07 5.90 21.42
N ASP A 386 10.66 4.79 21.84
CA ASP A 386 10.02 3.73 22.63
C ASP A 386 10.55 3.71 24.07
N TYR A 387 11.25 4.79 24.50
CA TYR A 387 11.98 4.95 25.76
C TYR A 387 13.22 4.07 25.93
N VAL A 388 13.55 3.25 24.94
CA VAL A 388 14.77 2.44 24.87
C VAL A 388 15.64 2.89 23.71
N ASN A 389 14.99 3.20 22.58
CA ASN A 389 15.63 3.66 21.37
C ASN A 389 15.04 5.02 20.99
N ASP A 390 15.88 6.00 20.79
CA ASP A 390 15.51 7.34 20.39
C ASP A 390 16.03 7.62 18.98
N PHE A 391 15.16 8.17 18.13
CA PHE A 391 15.49 8.56 16.76
C PHE A 391 15.12 10.01 16.53
N LEU A 392 16.07 10.82 16.03
CA LEU A 392 15.81 12.14 15.50
C LEU A 392 15.81 12.08 13.99
N ILE A 393 14.68 12.48 13.38
CA ILE A 393 14.51 12.51 11.93
C ILE A 393 14.43 13.98 11.49
N LEU A 394 15.31 14.36 10.57
CA LEU A 394 15.36 15.68 9.97
C LEU A 394 15.25 15.53 8.46
N VAL A 395 14.32 16.25 7.83
CA VAL A 395 14.12 16.24 6.37
C VAL A 395 14.07 17.67 5.84
N ASN A 396 15.05 18.05 5.06
CA ASN A 396 14.99 19.29 4.30
C ASN A 396 13.98 19.13 3.15
N VAL A 397 12.85 19.84 3.22
CA VAL A 397 11.77 19.75 2.23
C VAL A 397 11.94 20.74 1.06
N ARG A 398 13.16 21.30 0.89
CA ARG A 398 13.47 22.33 -0.12
C ARG A 398 14.59 21.88 -1.06
N ASN A 399 14.52 22.34 -2.29
CA ASN A 399 15.62 22.20 -3.27
C ASN A 399 16.69 23.29 -3.09
N SER A 400 17.04 23.56 -1.84
CA SER A 400 18.09 24.52 -1.45
C SER A 400 18.61 24.16 -0.08
N LYS A 401 19.85 24.56 0.23
CA LYS A 401 20.45 24.36 1.55
C LYS A 401 19.60 25.04 2.62
N GLN A 402 19.30 24.32 3.70
CA GLN A 402 18.55 24.81 4.85
C GLN A 402 19.32 24.60 6.14
N SER A 403 18.99 25.37 7.17
CA SER A 403 19.56 25.21 8.50
C SER A 403 18.43 24.99 9.49
N PHE A 404 18.42 23.84 10.13
CA PHE A 404 17.55 23.61 11.29
C PHE A 404 18.25 24.15 12.54
N LYS A 405 17.60 25.09 13.18
CA LYS A 405 18.13 25.80 14.34
C LYS A 405 17.55 25.25 15.64
N ASN A 406 18.33 25.42 16.74
CA ASN A 406 17.90 25.00 18.07
C ASN A 406 17.58 23.51 18.19
N ILE A 407 18.51 22.69 17.72
CA ILE A 407 18.49 21.23 18.00
C ILE A 407 18.20 21.04 19.49
N PRO A 408 17.20 20.19 19.89
CA PRO A 408 16.87 19.95 21.29
C PRO A 408 18.10 19.50 22.09
N SER A 409 18.26 20.01 23.32
CA SER A 409 19.48 19.84 24.10
C SER A 409 19.90 18.40 24.33
N GLN A 410 18.92 17.46 24.43
CA GLN A 410 19.18 16.05 24.58
C GLN A 410 19.88 15.42 23.36
N TRP A 411 19.83 16.05 22.19
CA TRP A 411 20.49 15.62 20.95
C TRP A 411 21.83 16.29 20.70
N GLN A 412 22.10 17.44 21.38
CA GLN A 412 23.34 18.17 21.18
C GLN A 412 24.51 17.42 21.84
N ASN A 413 25.66 17.46 21.17
CA ASN A 413 26.93 16.86 21.62
C ASN A 413 26.86 15.36 21.97
N SER A 414 25.75 14.70 21.69
CA SER A 414 25.58 13.25 21.85
C SER A 414 26.28 12.49 20.73
N ASN A 415 26.72 11.24 21.01
CA ASN A 415 27.17 10.35 19.97
C ASN A 415 25.93 9.76 19.28
N LEU A 416 25.72 10.12 18.02
CA LEU A 416 24.58 9.69 17.22
C LEU A 416 25.06 8.83 16.08
N THR A 417 24.31 7.79 15.74
CA THR A 417 24.56 6.98 14.54
C THR A 417 23.62 7.43 13.43
N ASP A 418 24.17 7.87 12.31
CA ASP A 418 23.38 8.08 11.10
C ASP A 418 23.02 6.71 10.50
N MET A 419 21.74 6.37 10.52
CA MET A 419 21.24 5.05 10.09
C MET A 419 21.43 4.80 8.59
N MET A 420 21.53 5.86 7.79
CA MET A 420 21.76 5.74 6.35
C MET A 420 23.20 5.40 6.01
N THR A 421 24.16 5.93 6.76
CA THR A 421 25.59 5.75 6.46
C THR A 421 26.31 4.85 7.46
N GLY A 422 25.75 4.60 8.63
CA GLY A 422 26.37 3.91 9.76
C GLY A 422 27.48 4.73 10.47
N ARG A 423 27.64 6.00 10.09
CA ARG A 423 28.67 6.86 10.67
C ARG A 423 28.22 7.47 11.99
N ASN A 424 29.17 7.60 12.92
CA ASN A 424 28.92 8.38 14.12
C ASN A 424 29.08 9.87 13.82
N ILE A 425 28.09 10.65 14.25
CA ILE A 425 28.05 12.10 14.12
C ILE A 425 27.73 12.75 15.45
N ARG A 426 28.05 14.03 15.56
CA ARG A 426 27.65 14.89 16.70
C ARG A 426 26.97 16.12 16.14
N LEU A 427 25.82 16.46 16.68
CA LEU A 427 25.11 17.67 16.33
C LEU A 427 25.54 18.79 17.31
N GLY A 428 25.74 20.01 16.78
CA GLY A 428 25.82 21.23 17.57
C GLY A 428 24.41 21.74 17.92
N LYS A 429 24.32 23.05 18.15
CA LYS A 429 23.07 23.76 18.37
C LYS A 429 22.23 23.82 17.08
N ASP A 430 22.89 23.92 15.93
CA ASP A 430 22.30 24.05 14.62
C ASP A 430 22.89 22.98 13.68
N VAL A 431 22.13 22.56 12.65
CA VAL A 431 22.60 21.66 11.61
C VAL A 431 22.21 22.19 10.23
N GLU A 432 23.15 22.12 9.29
CA GLU A 432 22.88 22.42 7.88
C GLU A 432 22.55 21.17 7.12
N LEU A 433 21.51 21.22 6.29
CA LEU A 433 21.09 20.16 5.39
C LEU A 433 21.19 20.63 3.93
N ALA A 434 21.82 19.83 3.08
CA ALA A 434 21.84 20.04 1.64
C ALA A 434 20.41 19.99 1.06
N PRO A 435 20.18 20.38 -0.22
CA PRO A 435 18.89 20.26 -0.88
C PRO A 435 18.32 18.84 -0.72
N PHE A 436 17.07 18.74 -0.24
CA PHE A 436 16.36 17.47 -0.01
C PHE A 436 17.09 16.43 0.86
N GLN A 437 18.16 16.84 1.56
CA GLN A 437 18.84 15.93 2.48
C GLN A 437 17.93 15.54 3.64
N TYR A 438 17.96 14.27 4.00
CA TYR A 438 17.36 13.75 5.22
C TYR A 438 18.42 13.06 6.10
N MET A 439 18.19 13.06 7.40
CA MET A 439 19.01 12.38 8.40
C MET A 439 18.10 11.55 9.31
N ILE A 440 18.48 10.32 9.55
CA ILE A 440 17.80 9.41 10.49
C ILE A 440 18.83 9.03 11.53
N LEU A 441 18.78 9.68 12.67
CA LEU A 441 19.81 9.63 13.69
C LEU A 441 19.34 8.82 14.88
N LYS A 442 20.10 7.79 15.24
CA LYS A 442 19.85 6.97 16.44
C LYS A 442 20.82 7.38 17.54
N LYS A 443 20.28 7.51 18.75
CA LYS A 443 21.04 7.74 19.97
C LYS A 443 21.35 6.46 20.71
#